data_1e3e1d7e08548da29fa0cacf23ff6b1c
#
_entry.id   1e3e1d7e08548da29fa0cacf23ff6b1c
#
_cell.length_a   1.000
_cell.length_b   1.000
_cell.length_c   1.000
_cell.angle_alpha   90.00
_cell.angle_beta   90.00
_cell.angle_gamma   90.00
#
_symmetry.space_group_name_H-M   'P 1'
#
loop_
_entity.id
_entity.type
_entity.pdbx_description
1 polymer ?
#
loop_
_entity_poly.entity_id
_entity_poly.type
_entity_poly.pdbx_seq_one_letter_code
_entity_poly.pdbx_strand_id
1 'polypeptide(L)'
;IHYHAVIHQALKYAMKTDLVAQNVAMKVDRPKKNDFQPVFLEAIELQHLFEVVKGTKLELPVLVASFYGLRRGEVLGLKWDAIDFERGTLTIKRTVTSVNVGGKTQVIEQESAKTKSSMRTLPLVGRFKEYFAEVKAAQELNKQVCGNCYNYEYDGFVFVDELGERMKPDYLTSQFPAFIRRHGMKKMRFHDLRHSCASLLLAN
;
A
#
# COMPACT_ATOMS: atom_id res chain seq x y z
N ILE A 1 22.65 -2.46 -8.00
CA ILE A 1 21.98 -3.76 -8.26
C ILE A 1 20.89 -3.57 -9.33
N HIS A 2 19.94 -2.63 -9.20
CA HIS A 2 18.85 -2.44 -10.19
C HIS A 2 19.36 -2.07 -11.56
N TYR A 3 20.29 -1.10 -11.69
CA TYR A 3 20.87 -0.72 -12.98
C TYR A 3 21.54 -1.90 -13.68
N HIS A 4 22.32 -2.70 -12.95
CA HIS A 4 22.94 -3.90 -13.52
C HIS A 4 21.85 -4.87 -14.05
N ALA A 5 20.76 -5.08 -13.31
CA ALA A 5 19.70 -5.98 -13.74
C ALA A 5 19.03 -5.49 -15.04
N VAL A 6 18.75 -4.17 -15.15
CA VAL A 6 18.16 -3.57 -16.35
C VAL A 6 19.10 -3.68 -17.56
N ILE A 7 20.39 -3.32 -17.39
CA ILE A 7 21.39 -3.40 -18.45
C ILE A 7 21.60 -4.86 -18.89
N HIS A 8 21.71 -5.79 -17.93
CA HIS A 8 21.82 -7.22 -18.21
C HIS A 8 20.64 -7.74 -19.03
N GLN A 9 19.42 -7.33 -18.67
CA GLN A 9 18.21 -7.76 -19.40
C GLN A 9 18.14 -7.15 -20.81
N ALA A 10 18.52 -5.88 -20.95
CA ALA A 10 18.58 -5.21 -22.26
C ALA A 10 19.61 -5.88 -23.17
N LEU A 11 20.82 -6.15 -22.68
CA LEU A 11 21.87 -6.85 -23.44
C LEU A 11 21.47 -8.30 -23.76
N LYS A 12 20.74 -8.98 -22.86
CA LYS A 12 20.21 -10.31 -23.13
C LYS A 12 19.19 -10.29 -24.30
N TYR A 13 18.36 -9.27 -24.35
CA TYR A 13 17.45 -9.07 -25.49
C TYR A 13 18.21 -8.75 -26.77
N ALA A 14 19.22 -7.87 -26.71
CA ALA A 14 20.05 -7.51 -27.85
C ALA A 14 20.81 -8.73 -28.44
N MET A 15 21.28 -9.67 -27.59
CA MET A 15 21.82 -10.97 -28.06
C MET A 15 20.77 -11.80 -28.77
N LYS A 16 19.55 -11.84 -28.27
CA LYS A 16 18.45 -12.61 -28.87
C LYS A 16 18.04 -12.09 -30.26
N THR A 17 18.32 -10.80 -30.50
CA THR A 17 18.04 -10.11 -31.78
C THR A 17 19.28 -9.89 -32.62
N ASP A 18 20.38 -10.59 -32.31
CA ASP A 18 21.66 -10.54 -33.01
C ASP A 18 22.29 -9.12 -33.14
N LEU A 19 21.90 -8.19 -32.27
CA LEU A 19 22.46 -6.82 -32.20
C LEU A 19 23.83 -6.80 -31.52
N VAL A 20 24.12 -7.75 -30.62
CA VAL A 20 25.41 -7.90 -29.93
C VAL A 20 25.78 -9.37 -29.81
N ALA A 21 27.06 -9.69 -29.95
CA ALA A 21 27.56 -11.05 -29.89
C ALA A 21 27.60 -11.62 -28.45
N GLN A 22 27.72 -10.76 -27.42
CA GLN A 22 27.80 -11.20 -26.02
C GLN A 22 27.21 -10.17 -25.07
N ASN A 23 26.74 -10.65 -23.93
CA ASN A 23 26.27 -9.81 -22.85
C ASN A 23 27.42 -9.46 -21.89
N VAL A 24 28.05 -8.32 -22.11
CA VAL A 24 29.23 -7.88 -21.29
C VAL A 24 28.87 -7.61 -19.82
N ALA A 25 27.59 -7.38 -19.48
CA ALA A 25 27.16 -7.24 -18.09
C ALA A 25 27.31 -8.55 -17.29
N MET A 26 27.49 -9.70 -17.95
CA MET A 26 27.79 -10.97 -17.25
C MET A 26 29.20 -11.00 -16.67
N LYS A 27 30.11 -10.17 -17.17
CA LYS A 27 31.51 -10.09 -16.73
C LYS A 27 31.73 -9.12 -15.57
N VAL A 28 30.66 -8.40 -15.17
CA VAL A 28 30.72 -7.39 -14.10
C VAL A 28 30.19 -7.99 -12.80
N ASP A 29 31.02 -7.94 -11.76
CA ASP A 29 30.59 -8.35 -10.43
C ASP A 29 29.47 -7.47 -9.91
N ARG A 30 28.44 -8.10 -9.36
CA ARG A 30 27.31 -7.38 -8.77
C ARG A 30 27.68 -6.89 -7.38
N PRO A 31 27.32 -5.64 -7.00
CA PRO A 31 27.43 -5.22 -5.62
C PRO A 31 26.70 -6.21 -4.70
N LYS A 32 27.31 -6.58 -3.59
CA LYS A 32 26.69 -7.45 -2.59
C LYS A 32 25.36 -6.81 -2.14
N LYS A 33 24.34 -7.64 -2.04
CA LYS A 33 23.06 -7.22 -1.49
C LYS A 33 23.24 -7.05 0.02
N ASN A 34 22.87 -5.88 0.56
CA ASN A 34 22.80 -5.75 2.00
C ASN A 34 21.75 -6.74 2.52
N ASP A 35 22.08 -7.49 3.55
CA ASP A 35 21.15 -8.40 4.21
C ASP A 35 20.07 -7.54 4.90
N PHE A 36 18.96 -7.39 4.21
CA PHE A 36 17.80 -6.74 4.77
C PHE A 36 17.08 -7.73 5.67
N GLN A 37 17.09 -7.45 6.97
CA GLN A 37 16.25 -8.17 7.92
C GLN A 37 14.89 -7.44 8.02
N PRO A 38 13.78 -8.09 7.67
CA PRO A 38 12.46 -7.51 7.86
C PRO A 38 12.20 -7.29 9.35
N VAL A 39 11.64 -6.15 9.69
CA VAL A 39 11.20 -5.85 11.05
C VAL A 39 9.77 -6.37 11.18
N PHE A 40 9.53 -7.16 12.21
CA PHE A 40 8.18 -7.60 12.60
C PHE A 40 7.81 -6.93 13.91
N LEU A 41 6.54 -6.67 14.07
CA LEU A 41 5.95 -6.34 15.37
C LEU A 41 5.36 -7.61 15.97
N GLU A 42 5.65 -7.84 17.23
CA GLU A 42 4.97 -8.85 18.03
C GLU A 42 3.54 -8.41 18.35
N ALA A 43 2.69 -9.32 18.81
CA ALA A 43 1.27 -9.03 19.07
C ALA A 43 1.07 -7.83 20.00
N ILE A 44 1.87 -7.73 21.06
CA ILE A 44 1.81 -6.63 22.02
C ILE A 44 2.25 -5.28 21.41
N GLU A 45 3.26 -5.31 20.54
CA GLU A 45 3.73 -4.11 19.83
C GLU A 45 2.71 -3.65 18.78
N LEU A 46 2.01 -4.59 18.14
CA LEU A 46 0.89 -4.28 17.20
C LEU A 46 -0.30 -3.69 17.95
N GLN A 47 -0.64 -4.22 19.11
CA GLN A 47 -1.70 -3.66 19.95
C GLN A 47 -1.36 -2.22 20.35
N HIS A 48 -0.13 -1.98 20.79
CA HIS A 48 0.33 -0.61 21.07
C HIS A 48 0.27 0.29 19.84
N LEU A 49 0.67 -0.20 18.66
CA LEU A 49 0.54 0.55 17.41
C LEU A 49 -0.91 0.94 17.13
N PHE A 50 -1.86 0.02 17.31
CA PHE A 50 -3.28 0.30 17.07
C PHE A 50 -3.83 1.35 18.04
N GLU A 51 -3.40 1.33 19.29
CA GLU A 51 -3.78 2.37 20.27
C GLU A 51 -3.26 3.76 19.87
N VAL A 52 -1.99 3.86 19.46
CA VAL A 52 -1.41 5.18 19.15
C VAL A 52 -1.87 5.74 17.80
N VAL A 53 -2.26 4.90 16.83
CA VAL A 53 -2.80 5.41 15.54
C VAL A 53 -4.28 5.79 15.63
N LYS A 54 -4.98 5.39 16.69
CA LYS A 54 -6.42 5.62 16.85
C LYS A 54 -6.77 7.11 16.73
N GLY A 55 -7.80 7.42 15.96
CA GLY A 55 -8.24 8.78 15.67
C GLY A 55 -7.34 9.57 14.72
N THR A 56 -6.29 8.96 14.17
CA THR A 56 -5.42 9.62 13.19
C THR A 56 -5.75 9.21 11.75
N LYS A 57 -5.27 9.97 10.76
CA LYS A 57 -5.39 9.58 9.33
C LYS A 57 -4.65 8.26 9.00
N LEU A 58 -3.80 7.76 9.88
CA LEU A 58 -3.07 6.49 9.72
C LEU A 58 -3.85 5.29 10.25
N GLU A 59 -4.89 5.47 11.06
CA GLU A 59 -5.60 4.38 11.74
C GLU A 59 -6.07 3.32 10.76
N LEU A 60 -7.03 3.63 9.90
CA LEU A 60 -7.60 2.64 8.98
C LEU A 60 -6.57 2.07 7.98
N PRO A 61 -5.67 2.86 7.36
CA PRO A 61 -4.59 2.31 6.53
C PRO A 61 -3.69 1.31 7.27
N VAL A 62 -3.33 1.59 8.53
CA VAL A 62 -2.49 0.70 9.34
C VAL A 62 -3.25 -0.57 9.70
N LEU A 63 -4.50 -0.47 10.16
CA LEU A 63 -5.33 -1.62 10.47
C LEU A 63 -5.49 -2.54 9.26
N VAL A 64 -5.88 -1.99 8.10
CA VAL A 64 -6.07 -2.75 6.86
C VAL A 64 -4.77 -3.43 6.41
N ALA A 65 -3.63 -2.72 6.47
CA ALA A 65 -2.33 -3.29 6.10
C ALA A 65 -1.90 -4.41 7.05
N SER A 66 -2.13 -4.24 8.36
CA SER A 66 -1.72 -5.21 9.39
C SER A 66 -2.57 -6.47 9.40
N PHE A 67 -3.90 -6.35 9.26
CA PHE A 67 -4.80 -7.50 9.31
C PHE A 67 -4.90 -8.27 8.00
N TYR A 68 -4.93 -7.58 6.88
CA TYR A 68 -5.08 -8.21 5.56
C TYR A 68 -3.77 -8.41 4.82
N GLY A 69 -2.67 -7.95 5.36
CA GLY A 69 -1.36 -8.03 4.72
C GLY A 69 -1.30 -7.32 3.38
N LEU A 70 -2.05 -6.22 3.19
CA LEU A 70 -2.11 -5.50 1.94
C LEU A 70 -0.82 -4.72 1.67
N ARG A 71 -0.44 -4.66 0.39
CA ARG A 71 0.61 -3.74 -0.04
C ARG A 71 0.12 -2.29 0.05
N ARG A 72 1.02 -1.33 0.27
CA ARG A 72 0.69 0.11 0.30
C ARG A 72 -0.20 0.54 -0.86
N GLY A 73 0.15 0.14 -2.08
CA GLY A 73 -0.64 0.48 -3.26
C GLY A 73 -2.02 -0.18 -3.30
N GLU A 74 -2.16 -1.38 -2.76
CA GLU A 74 -3.45 -2.08 -2.63
C GLU A 74 -4.34 -1.37 -1.61
N VAL A 75 -3.79 -0.96 -0.45
CA VAL A 75 -4.51 -0.15 0.55
C VAL A 75 -5.06 1.11 -0.10
N LEU A 76 -4.20 1.92 -0.72
CA LEU A 76 -4.60 3.19 -1.33
C LEU A 76 -5.46 3.05 -2.59
N GLY A 77 -5.49 1.87 -3.20
CA GLY A 77 -6.33 1.53 -4.34
C GLY A 77 -7.73 1.03 -3.95
N LEU A 78 -8.04 0.96 -2.64
CA LEU A 78 -9.38 0.53 -2.20
C LEU A 78 -10.43 1.56 -2.59
N LYS A 79 -11.48 1.07 -3.24
CA LYS A 79 -12.69 1.82 -3.54
C LYS A 79 -13.91 1.14 -2.90
N TRP A 80 -14.99 1.87 -2.73
CA TRP A 80 -16.23 1.36 -2.14
C TRP A 80 -16.83 0.19 -2.92
N ASP A 81 -16.61 0.11 -4.24
CA ASP A 81 -17.04 -1.01 -5.08
C ASP A 81 -16.28 -2.32 -4.81
N ALA A 82 -15.20 -2.24 -4.05
CA ALA A 82 -14.42 -3.39 -3.61
C ALA A 82 -14.92 -3.99 -2.29
N ILE A 83 -15.83 -3.31 -1.59
CA ILE A 83 -16.36 -3.69 -0.29
C ILE A 83 -17.82 -4.09 -0.42
N ASP A 84 -18.11 -5.35 -0.23
CA ASP A 84 -19.45 -5.89 -0.20
C ASP A 84 -19.91 -6.02 1.26
N PHE A 85 -20.73 -5.07 1.70
CA PHE A 85 -21.24 -5.03 3.08
C PHE A 85 -22.27 -6.13 3.35
N GLU A 86 -22.98 -6.63 2.34
CA GLU A 86 -23.98 -7.70 2.49
C GLU A 86 -23.28 -9.04 2.70
N ARG A 87 -22.34 -9.36 1.81
CA ARG A 87 -21.55 -10.59 1.88
C ARG A 87 -20.43 -10.51 2.91
N GLY A 88 -20.12 -9.34 3.45
CA GLY A 88 -19.01 -9.13 4.37
C GLY A 88 -17.66 -9.45 3.74
N THR A 89 -17.40 -8.94 2.53
CA THR A 89 -16.14 -9.24 1.81
C THR A 89 -15.45 -8.00 1.28
N LEU A 90 -14.14 -8.09 1.16
CA LEU A 90 -13.24 -7.10 0.57
C LEU A 90 -12.49 -7.73 -0.60
N THR A 91 -12.63 -7.18 -1.80
CA THR A 91 -11.93 -7.67 -3.01
C THR A 91 -10.83 -6.70 -3.43
N ILE A 92 -9.60 -7.17 -3.51
CA ILE A 92 -8.47 -6.36 -3.98
C ILE A 92 -8.50 -6.33 -5.50
N LYS A 93 -8.87 -5.18 -6.07
CA LYS A 93 -9.04 -4.99 -7.52
C LYS A 93 -8.01 -4.04 -8.13
N ARG A 94 -7.49 -3.09 -7.33
CA ARG A 94 -6.69 -1.94 -7.83
C ARG A 94 -5.48 -1.67 -6.98
N THR A 95 -4.52 -0.99 -7.57
CA THR A 95 -3.35 -0.47 -6.88
C THR A 95 -3.09 0.98 -7.27
N VAL A 96 -2.64 1.77 -6.31
CA VAL A 96 -2.23 3.17 -6.53
C VAL A 96 -0.76 3.31 -6.22
N THR A 97 0.00 3.86 -7.17
CA THR A 97 1.45 4.06 -7.05
C THR A 97 1.85 5.47 -7.44
N SER A 98 2.97 5.95 -6.89
CA SER A 98 3.62 7.18 -7.35
C SER A 98 4.76 6.85 -8.30
N VAL A 99 4.83 7.54 -9.42
CA VAL A 99 5.96 7.50 -10.35
C VAL A 99 6.48 8.91 -10.60
N ASN A 100 7.79 9.04 -10.78
CA ASN A 100 8.39 10.32 -11.17
C ASN A 100 8.57 10.33 -12.69
N VAL A 101 7.94 11.27 -13.37
CA VAL A 101 8.05 11.47 -14.81
C VAL A 101 8.49 12.91 -15.04
N GLY A 102 9.70 13.09 -15.61
CA GLY A 102 10.24 14.42 -15.88
C GLY A 102 10.37 15.33 -14.65
N GLY A 103 10.71 14.76 -13.47
CA GLY A 103 10.85 15.50 -12.22
C GLY A 103 9.53 15.79 -11.49
N LYS A 104 8.38 15.42 -12.06
CA LYS A 104 7.06 15.57 -11.44
C LYS A 104 6.53 14.22 -10.95
N THR A 105 6.08 14.16 -9.71
CA THR A 105 5.43 12.98 -9.16
C THR A 105 4.00 12.89 -9.69
N GLN A 106 3.70 11.79 -10.39
CA GLN A 106 2.36 11.44 -10.83
C GLN A 106 1.86 10.24 -10.04
N VAL A 107 0.59 10.26 -9.68
CA VAL A 107 -0.06 9.13 -9.00
C VAL A 107 -0.88 8.37 -10.03
N ILE A 108 -0.51 7.11 -10.23
CA ILE A 108 -1.12 6.22 -11.23
C ILE A 108 -1.98 5.18 -10.52
N GLU A 109 -3.23 5.07 -10.96
CA GLU A 109 -4.12 3.97 -10.63
C GLU A 109 -3.94 2.86 -11.67
N GLN A 110 -3.83 1.61 -11.22
CA GLN A 110 -3.76 0.44 -12.09
C GLN A 110 -4.73 -0.61 -11.59
N GLU A 111 -5.51 -1.18 -12.48
CA GLU A 111 -6.27 -2.37 -12.16
C GLU A 111 -5.32 -3.57 -11.99
N SER A 112 -5.53 -4.35 -10.95
CA SER A 112 -4.72 -5.54 -10.64
C SER A 112 -4.90 -6.67 -11.68
N ALA A 113 -5.69 -6.44 -12.72
CA ALA A 113 -6.18 -7.44 -13.66
C ALA A 113 -5.13 -8.08 -14.59
N LYS A 114 -3.83 -7.71 -14.50
CA LYS A 114 -2.81 -8.35 -15.35
C LYS A 114 -2.48 -9.80 -14.97
N THR A 115 -2.84 -10.24 -13.78
CA THR A 115 -2.72 -11.67 -13.40
C THR A 115 -3.89 -12.06 -12.50
N LYS A 116 -4.56 -13.18 -12.81
CA LYS A 116 -5.63 -13.75 -11.95
C LYS A 116 -5.21 -13.96 -10.49
N SER A 117 -3.90 -14.10 -10.23
CA SER A 117 -3.33 -14.22 -8.89
C SER A 117 -3.29 -12.91 -8.08
N SER A 118 -3.52 -11.77 -8.71
CA SER A 118 -3.50 -10.46 -8.04
C SER A 118 -4.86 -10.05 -7.47
N MET A 119 -5.96 -10.56 -8.06
CA MET A 119 -7.30 -10.38 -7.51
C MET A 119 -7.58 -11.43 -6.44
N ARG A 120 -7.92 -10.98 -5.26
CA ARG A 120 -8.31 -11.85 -4.15
C ARG A 120 -9.43 -11.22 -3.34
N THR A 121 -10.36 -12.05 -2.90
CA THR A 121 -11.46 -11.66 -2.00
C THR A 121 -11.16 -12.18 -0.61
N LEU A 122 -11.30 -11.32 0.38
CA LEU A 122 -11.00 -11.57 1.78
C LEU A 122 -12.28 -11.29 2.59
N PRO A 123 -12.56 -12.03 3.66
CA PRO A 123 -13.69 -11.73 4.55
C PRO A 123 -13.41 -10.45 5.33
N LEU A 124 -14.44 -9.66 5.61
CA LEU A 124 -14.38 -8.57 6.59
C LEU A 124 -14.43 -9.19 7.98
N VAL A 125 -13.28 -9.24 8.65
CA VAL A 125 -13.13 -9.83 9.98
C VAL A 125 -13.29 -8.79 11.08
N GLY A 126 -13.76 -9.24 12.25
CA GLY A 126 -13.90 -8.39 13.42
C GLY A 126 -14.75 -7.15 13.14
N ARG A 127 -14.25 -5.99 13.53
CA ARG A 127 -14.94 -4.69 13.40
C ARG A 127 -14.71 -3.98 12.05
N PHE A 128 -14.12 -4.62 11.04
CA PHE A 128 -13.84 -3.92 9.77
C PHE A 128 -15.09 -3.50 9.02
N LYS A 129 -16.19 -4.25 9.15
CA LYS A 129 -17.47 -3.87 8.54
C LYS A 129 -17.97 -2.54 9.11
N GLU A 130 -17.91 -2.39 10.43
CA GLU A 130 -18.30 -1.17 11.14
C GLU A 130 -17.34 -0.02 10.80
N TYR A 131 -16.02 -0.24 10.84
CA TYR A 131 -15.03 0.78 10.47
C TYR A 131 -15.25 1.33 9.07
N PHE A 132 -15.46 0.47 8.08
CA PHE A 132 -15.72 0.92 6.72
C PHE A 132 -17.06 1.65 6.60
N ALA A 133 -18.09 1.22 7.33
CA ALA A 133 -19.38 1.91 7.35
C ALA A 133 -19.27 3.32 7.97
N GLU A 134 -18.55 3.44 9.09
CA GLU A 134 -18.27 4.73 9.76
C GLU A 134 -17.50 5.69 8.82
N VAL A 135 -16.45 5.21 8.15
CA VAL A 135 -15.69 6.03 7.20
C VAL A 135 -16.54 6.46 6.02
N LYS A 136 -17.39 5.57 5.48
CA LYS A 136 -18.30 5.90 4.39
C LYS A 136 -19.30 6.94 4.80
N ALA A 137 -19.91 6.81 5.98
CA ALA A 137 -20.83 7.79 6.51
C ALA A 137 -20.16 9.16 6.74
N ALA A 138 -18.94 9.17 7.27
CA ALA A 138 -18.15 10.41 7.45
C ALA A 138 -17.86 11.09 6.11
N GLN A 139 -17.52 10.34 5.06
CA GLN A 139 -17.31 10.91 3.73
C GLN A 139 -18.58 11.53 3.15
N GLU A 140 -19.73 10.87 3.29
CA GLU A 140 -21.01 11.43 2.83
C GLU A 140 -21.36 12.72 3.58
N LEU A 141 -21.10 12.77 4.89
CA LEU A 141 -21.28 13.99 5.67
C LEU A 141 -20.33 15.10 5.18
N ASN A 142 -19.07 14.81 4.94
CA ASN A 142 -18.10 15.77 4.42
C ASN A 142 -18.51 16.34 3.06
N LYS A 143 -19.06 15.52 2.16
CA LYS A 143 -19.62 15.98 0.87
C LYS A 143 -20.73 16.99 1.07
N GLN A 144 -21.64 16.72 2.03
CA GLN A 144 -22.75 17.63 2.34
C GLN A 144 -22.26 18.95 2.95
N VAL A 145 -21.30 18.89 3.88
CA VAL A 145 -20.75 20.06 4.57
C VAL A 145 -19.90 20.92 3.64
N CYS A 146 -19.02 20.31 2.87
CA CYS A 146 -18.10 21.04 1.99
C CYS A 146 -18.77 21.52 0.68
N GLY A 147 -19.82 20.83 0.22
CA GLY A 147 -20.54 21.20 -0.99
C GLY A 147 -19.60 21.36 -2.19
N ASN A 148 -19.56 22.58 -2.77
CA ASN A 148 -18.74 22.89 -3.94
C ASN A 148 -17.22 22.85 -3.70
N CYS A 149 -16.77 22.83 -2.44
CA CYS A 149 -15.34 22.74 -2.10
C CYS A 149 -14.85 21.31 -2.04
N TYR A 150 -15.75 20.33 -2.10
CA TYR A 150 -15.39 18.91 -2.10
C TYR A 150 -14.85 18.49 -3.47
N ASN A 151 -13.72 17.78 -3.48
CA ASN A 151 -13.14 17.23 -4.70
C ASN A 151 -13.80 15.89 -5.04
N TYR A 152 -14.64 15.87 -6.06
CA TYR A 152 -15.34 14.67 -6.54
C TYR A 152 -14.49 13.82 -7.50
N GLU A 153 -13.28 14.26 -7.89
CA GLU A 153 -12.39 13.48 -8.79
C GLU A 153 -12.05 12.11 -8.20
N TYR A 154 -11.91 12.05 -6.85
CA TYR A 154 -11.56 10.82 -6.14
C TYR A 154 -12.75 10.20 -5.43
N ASP A 155 -13.97 10.54 -5.85
CA ASP A 155 -15.16 9.89 -5.30
C ASP A 155 -15.11 8.37 -5.56
N GLY A 156 -15.56 7.63 -4.57
CA GLY A 156 -15.45 6.18 -4.58
C GLY A 156 -14.18 5.61 -3.94
N PHE A 157 -13.10 6.39 -3.72
CA PHE A 157 -11.96 5.93 -2.93
C PHE A 157 -12.28 5.89 -1.43
N VAL A 158 -11.76 4.87 -0.75
CA VAL A 158 -11.91 4.72 0.72
C VAL A 158 -11.03 5.72 1.47
N PHE A 159 -9.83 5.97 0.98
CA PHE A 159 -8.82 6.83 1.65
C PHE A 159 -8.76 8.21 1.01
N VAL A 160 -9.75 9.03 1.33
CA VAL A 160 -9.79 10.46 1.02
C VAL A 160 -9.84 11.27 2.33
N ASP A 161 -9.45 12.53 2.26
CA ASP A 161 -9.58 13.46 3.38
C ASP A 161 -10.95 14.16 3.42
N GLU A 162 -11.09 15.11 4.32
CA GLU A 162 -12.34 15.83 4.57
C GLU A 162 -12.81 16.65 3.35
N LEU A 163 -11.87 17.01 2.45
CA LEU A 163 -12.15 17.75 1.20
C LEU A 163 -12.25 16.83 -0.03
N GLY A 164 -12.21 15.52 0.14
CA GLY A 164 -12.27 14.55 -0.94
C GLY A 164 -10.94 14.28 -1.65
N GLU A 165 -9.82 14.85 -1.16
CA GLU A 165 -8.51 14.61 -1.73
C GLU A 165 -8.00 13.21 -1.34
N ARG A 166 -7.57 12.42 -2.34
CA ARG A 166 -7.06 11.07 -2.06
C ARG A 166 -5.75 11.10 -1.29
N MET A 167 -5.58 10.16 -0.39
CA MET A 167 -4.31 9.94 0.29
C MET A 167 -3.23 9.52 -0.71
N LYS A 168 -2.15 10.30 -0.78
CA LYS A 168 -1.03 10.04 -1.69
C LYS A 168 -0.13 8.92 -1.16
N PRO A 169 0.46 8.06 -2.03
CA PRO A 169 1.38 7.00 -1.60
C PRO A 169 2.57 7.50 -0.77
N ASP A 170 3.07 8.69 -1.07
CA ASP A 170 4.20 9.29 -0.37
C ASP A 170 3.83 9.71 1.06
N TYR A 171 2.55 10.00 1.33
CA TYR A 171 2.08 10.27 2.69
C TYR A 171 2.34 9.07 3.61
N LEU A 172 1.90 7.87 3.25
CA LEU A 172 2.15 6.66 4.05
C LEU A 172 3.65 6.34 4.17
N THR A 173 4.43 6.58 3.10
CA THR A 173 5.87 6.30 3.11
C THR A 173 6.65 7.23 4.03
N SER A 174 6.24 8.50 4.15
CA SER A 174 6.94 9.51 4.96
C SER A 174 6.34 9.65 6.36
N GLN A 175 5.00 9.71 6.46
CA GLN A 175 4.34 9.99 7.73
C GLN A 175 4.31 8.80 8.67
N PHE A 176 4.11 7.58 8.18
CA PHE A 176 4.08 6.41 9.05
C PHE A 176 5.41 6.19 9.80
N PRO A 177 6.60 6.15 9.15
CA PRO A 177 7.86 6.04 9.88
C PRO A 177 8.15 7.21 10.81
N ALA A 178 7.72 8.42 10.45
CA ALA A 178 7.86 9.58 11.31
C ALA A 178 6.96 9.50 12.54
N PHE A 179 5.74 9.01 12.36
CA PHE A 179 4.75 8.81 13.41
C PHE A 179 5.24 7.79 14.45
N ILE A 180 5.61 6.57 14.03
CA ILE A 180 6.06 5.53 14.94
C ILE A 180 7.32 5.95 15.71
N ARG A 181 8.24 6.68 15.06
CA ARG A 181 9.42 7.23 15.73
C ARG A 181 9.06 8.20 16.86
N ARG A 182 8.04 9.06 16.67
CA ARG A 182 7.57 10.00 17.72
C ARG A 182 6.99 9.26 18.93
N HIS A 183 6.47 8.07 18.73
CA HIS A 183 5.92 7.23 19.78
C HIS A 183 6.92 6.20 20.34
N GLY A 184 8.22 6.39 20.07
CA GLY A 184 9.27 5.51 20.62
C GLY A 184 9.27 4.07 20.10
N MET A 185 8.54 3.79 19.02
CA MET A 185 8.44 2.44 18.48
C MET A 185 9.63 2.09 17.58
N LYS A 186 9.84 0.79 17.34
CA LYS A 186 10.87 0.28 16.43
C LYS A 186 10.77 0.93 15.05
N LYS A 187 11.92 1.33 14.48
CA LYS A 187 11.98 1.89 13.13
C LYS A 187 11.51 0.84 12.11
N MET A 188 10.41 1.13 11.43
CA MET A 188 9.86 0.28 10.38
C MET A 188 9.21 1.10 9.27
N ARG A 189 9.04 0.49 8.12
CA ARG A 189 8.31 1.06 6.98
C ARG A 189 6.87 0.61 7.00
N PHE A 190 5.98 1.34 6.36
CA PHE A 190 4.58 0.93 6.21
C PHE A 190 4.43 -0.48 5.57
N HIS A 191 5.32 -0.82 4.64
CA HIS A 191 5.31 -2.15 4.01
C HIS A 191 5.63 -3.30 4.98
N ASP A 192 6.35 -3.03 6.06
CA ASP A 192 6.74 -4.05 7.03
C ASP A 192 5.54 -4.53 7.88
N LEU A 193 4.44 -3.75 7.92
CA LEU A 193 3.16 -4.18 8.52
C LEU A 193 2.61 -5.46 7.88
N ARG A 194 2.84 -5.65 6.58
CA ARG A 194 2.46 -6.88 5.88
C ARG A 194 3.19 -8.12 6.43
N HIS A 195 4.43 -7.98 6.88
CA HIS A 195 5.16 -9.08 7.51
C HIS A 195 4.59 -9.39 8.90
N SER A 196 4.17 -8.37 9.63
CA SER A 196 3.53 -8.53 10.94
C SER A 196 2.15 -9.24 10.85
N CYS A 197 1.43 -9.08 9.74
CA CYS A 197 0.21 -9.86 9.47
C CYS A 197 0.48 -11.38 9.49
N ALA A 198 1.55 -11.83 8.85
CA ALA A 198 1.92 -13.25 8.86
C ALA A 198 2.20 -13.76 10.30
N SER A 199 2.86 -12.93 11.12
CA SER A 199 3.13 -13.27 12.53
C SER A 199 1.83 -13.37 13.34
N LEU A 200 0.85 -12.49 13.11
CA LEU A 200 -0.46 -12.56 13.76
C LEU A 200 -1.23 -13.84 13.39
N LEU A 201 -1.18 -14.23 12.10
CA LEU A 201 -1.88 -15.42 11.61
C LEU A 201 -1.23 -16.73 12.11
N LEU A 202 0.07 -16.71 12.40
CA LEU A 202 0.80 -17.87 12.93
C LEU A 202 0.70 -18.00 14.45
N ALA A 203 0.33 -16.92 15.15
CA ALA A 203 0.20 -16.88 16.60
C ALA A 203 -1.21 -17.28 17.11
N ASN A 204 -2.18 -17.41 16.20
CA ASN A 204 -3.55 -17.87 16.45
C ASN A 204 -3.83 -19.18 15.72
#